data_1b4b47b28fb4c43927efc56251f9a6a3
#
_entry.id   1b4b47b28fb4c43927efc56251f9a6a3
#
_cell.length_a   1.000
_cell.length_b   1.000
_cell.length_c   1.000
_cell.angle_alpha   90.00
_cell.angle_beta   90.00
_cell.angle_gamma   90.00
#
_symmetry.space_group_name_H-M   'P 1'
#
loop_
_entity.id
_entity.type
_entity.pdbx_description
1 polymer ?
#
loop_
_entity_poly.entity_id
_entity_poly.type
_entity_poly.pdbx_seq_one_letter_code
_entity_poly.pdbx_strand_id
1 'polypeptide(L)'
;MRKSCIAARAFHALRQLHYSVVLSNTAVAQKLLEIRTLMELAGESFYKYTAYERAAASVENAPPLGDLVAAGEHLKLPGVGKTIGSVIEQLVRTGTADQLEQLFVRFPATLLEVLGVSGIGTKTAGMLFLEYGVASLADLEAAIASGTLLGVPRLGSKTIENWKRGILAYRGRQHRTPLPQALAIAGEAVAYLQEGPPLERLSFAGSLRRCEVTVGDIDIVCTSHHAGDVVAHFARWPRAEAVLAEGPTKASIWLSGGLQIDLRVLPDHLYGNLLQHFTGSREHNIKLREYAVRRSLRVSENGILNLETGDVTTCGDEPCVYAALGMQYIPPELRSGLDEIDLALDNAIPVLVENRDLRGDFHMHTTYSDGDDTLAAMIAAAAARGYEYHAISDHSEGRGRRFGMDPAAVRAQRHEIRALSERFGIETLCGSEVDILPDGSLDYDAAVLAELDIVIGSVHSAVRQSRDEMTARLIRACENPYLNIIGHPTGRRFDGFPGYEFDYDAVFAAAARTGTALEIDGQAARLDLPAALARRAKGFGVTFSLDSDAHRTGDLAATQFAVGQARRAGLVAGDVLNAWPLDDVRAFIARKRAAA
;
A
#
# COMPACT_ATOMS: atom_id res chain seq x y z
N MET A 1 40.42 -8.45 -27.37
CA MET A 1 40.78 -7.40 -26.39
C MET A 1 40.18 -5.98 -26.64
N ARG A 2 39.44 -5.70 -27.72
CA ARG A 2 38.84 -4.33 -27.95
C ARG A 2 37.35 -4.17 -27.60
N LYS A 3 36.62 -5.24 -27.24
CA LYS A 3 35.20 -5.16 -26.82
C LYS A 3 34.99 -4.98 -25.32
N SER A 4 36.01 -5.26 -24.49
CA SER A 4 35.90 -5.11 -23.01
C SER A 4 36.12 -3.65 -22.52
N CYS A 5 36.76 -2.80 -23.32
CA CYS A 5 37.06 -1.43 -22.96
C CYS A 5 35.90 -0.44 -23.22
N ILE A 6 34.95 -0.79 -24.09
CA ILE A 6 33.78 0.07 -24.40
C ILE A 6 32.69 -0.10 -23.33
N ALA A 7 32.50 -1.31 -22.81
CA ALA A 7 31.57 -1.56 -21.70
C ALA A 7 32.02 -0.88 -20.39
N ALA A 8 33.33 -0.87 -20.11
CA ALA A 8 33.89 -0.20 -18.93
C ALA A 8 33.79 1.34 -19.01
N ARG A 9 33.84 1.95 -20.19
CA ARG A 9 33.70 3.40 -20.37
C ARG A 9 32.22 3.85 -20.34
N ALA A 10 31.28 3.03 -20.82
CA ALA A 10 29.85 3.29 -20.69
C ALA A 10 29.38 3.20 -19.22
N PHE A 11 29.96 2.26 -18.45
CA PHE A 11 29.69 2.13 -17.01
C PHE A 11 30.26 3.30 -16.19
N HIS A 12 31.36 3.89 -16.64
CA HIS A 12 31.99 5.05 -15.96
C HIS A 12 31.29 6.39 -16.28
N ALA A 13 30.65 6.52 -17.45
CA ALA A 13 29.90 7.70 -17.84
C ALA A 13 28.51 7.78 -17.16
N LEU A 14 27.93 6.65 -16.72
CA LEU A 14 26.71 6.59 -15.91
C LEU A 14 26.96 6.96 -14.42
N ARG A 15 28.21 7.02 -13.97
CA ARG A 15 28.60 7.43 -12.61
C ARG A 15 28.56 8.95 -12.34
N GLN A 16 28.29 9.79 -13.31
CA GLN A 16 28.29 11.27 -13.13
C GLN A 16 26.92 11.92 -13.07
N LEU A 17 25.84 11.14 -12.95
CA LEU A 17 24.55 11.67 -12.53
C LEU A 17 24.36 11.33 -11.04
N HIS A 18 24.99 12.11 -10.19
CA HIS A 18 24.81 12.08 -8.74
C HIS A 18 23.42 12.63 -8.40
N TYR A 19 22.41 11.78 -8.46
CA TYR A 19 21.24 11.94 -7.62
C TYR A 19 21.56 11.22 -6.29
N SER A 20 21.70 11.95 -5.21
CA SER A 20 21.79 11.40 -3.86
C SER A 20 20.41 10.82 -3.51
N VAL A 21 20.22 9.53 -3.82
CA VAL A 21 19.08 8.78 -3.32
C VAL A 21 19.35 8.54 -1.84
N VAL A 22 18.77 9.35 -0.98
CA VAL A 22 18.79 9.10 0.46
C VAL A 22 17.88 7.89 0.71
N LEU A 23 18.49 6.73 1.00
CA LEU A 23 17.73 5.51 1.30
C LEU A 23 16.92 5.67 2.60
N SER A 24 15.68 5.21 2.59
CA SER A 24 14.88 5.09 3.80
C SER A 24 15.50 4.08 4.79
N ASN A 25 15.19 4.20 6.07
CA ASN A 25 15.64 3.24 7.09
C ASN A 25 15.35 1.80 6.71
N THR A 26 14.15 1.52 6.18
CA THR A 26 13.76 0.19 5.69
C THR A 26 14.66 -0.29 4.55
N ALA A 27 14.98 0.58 3.59
CA ALA A 27 15.86 0.22 2.47
C ALA A 27 17.30 -0.03 2.95
N VAL A 28 17.80 0.75 3.92
CA VAL A 28 19.11 0.52 4.56
C VAL A 28 19.13 -0.81 5.32
N ALA A 29 18.09 -1.09 6.11
CA ALA A 29 17.96 -2.36 6.84
C ALA A 29 17.95 -3.56 5.88
N GLN A 30 17.23 -3.46 4.77
CA GLN A 30 17.21 -4.50 3.73
C GLN A 30 18.61 -4.76 3.15
N LYS A 31 19.38 -3.71 2.85
CA LYS A 31 20.76 -3.82 2.38
C LYS A 31 21.69 -4.46 3.41
N LEU A 32 21.51 -4.19 4.69
CA LEU A 32 22.25 -4.85 5.76
C LEU A 32 21.93 -6.35 5.84
N LEU A 33 20.67 -6.75 5.60
CA LEU A 33 20.27 -8.16 5.54
C LEU A 33 20.82 -8.85 4.28
N GLU A 34 20.92 -8.15 3.14
CA GLU A 34 21.62 -8.66 1.95
C GLU A 34 23.10 -8.94 2.26
N ILE A 35 23.82 -7.99 2.89
CA ILE A 35 25.22 -8.18 3.33
C ILE A 35 25.32 -9.37 4.27
N ARG A 36 24.46 -9.46 5.27
CA ARG A 36 24.41 -10.59 6.22
C ARG A 36 24.33 -11.92 5.50
N THR A 37 23.43 -12.03 4.53
CA THR A 37 23.17 -13.25 3.77
C THR A 37 24.36 -13.64 2.88
N LEU A 38 24.94 -12.66 2.19
CA LEU A 38 26.12 -12.89 1.34
C LEU A 38 27.38 -13.22 2.17
N MET A 39 27.52 -12.66 3.38
CA MET A 39 28.60 -13.04 4.31
C MET A 39 28.45 -14.47 4.80
N GLU A 40 27.24 -14.94 5.08
CA GLU A 40 26.97 -16.33 5.42
C GLU A 40 27.31 -17.26 4.26
N LEU A 41 26.94 -16.91 3.01
CA LEU A 41 27.37 -17.61 1.79
C LEU A 41 28.87 -17.64 1.63
N ALA A 42 29.59 -16.57 1.98
CA ALA A 42 31.02 -16.45 1.93
C ALA A 42 31.75 -17.30 2.99
N GLY A 43 31.00 -17.93 3.91
CA GLY A 43 31.59 -18.72 4.99
C GLY A 43 32.15 -17.86 6.14
N GLU A 44 31.77 -16.61 6.25
CA GLU A 44 32.17 -15.74 7.37
C GLU A 44 31.65 -16.27 8.71
N SER A 45 32.31 -15.90 9.80
CA SER A 45 31.94 -16.38 11.13
C SER A 45 30.55 -15.90 11.56
N PHE A 46 29.81 -16.75 12.28
CA PHE A 46 28.46 -16.48 12.81
C PHE A 46 28.38 -15.11 13.50
N TYR A 47 29.35 -14.75 14.32
CA TYR A 47 29.35 -13.46 15.05
C TYR A 47 29.43 -12.24 14.13
N LYS A 48 30.11 -12.36 12.97
CA LYS A 48 30.25 -11.26 12.02
C LYS A 48 28.93 -10.98 11.29
N TYR A 49 28.29 -12.00 10.71
CA TYR A 49 27.09 -11.75 9.94
C TYR A 49 25.85 -11.49 10.80
N THR A 50 25.73 -12.08 12.00
CA THR A 50 24.63 -11.73 12.94
C THR A 50 24.74 -10.31 13.49
N ALA A 51 25.90 -9.67 13.45
CA ALA A 51 26.05 -8.27 13.79
C ALA A 51 25.30 -7.36 12.79
N TYR A 52 25.28 -7.73 11.50
CA TYR A 52 24.50 -7.01 10.48
C TYR A 52 23.00 -7.21 10.65
N GLU A 53 22.54 -8.38 11.07
CA GLU A 53 21.14 -8.64 11.40
C GLU A 53 20.64 -7.75 12.56
N ARG A 54 21.45 -7.66 13.63
CA ARG A 54 21.15 -6.77 14.76
C ARG A 54 21.16 -5.29 14.36
N ALA A 55 22.10 -4.90 13.50
CA ALA A 55 22.16 -3.56 12.96
C ALA A 55 20.95 -3.21 12.11
N ALA A 56 20.46 -4.13 11.28
CA ALA A 56 19.24 -3.95 10.50
C ALA A 56 18.04 -3.66 11.42
N ALA A 57 17.84 -4.46 12.47
CA ALA A 57 16.77 -4.23 13.43
C ALA A 57 16.90 -2.87 14.17
N SER A 58 18.13 -2.44 14.48
CA SER A 58 18.36 -1.13 15.10
C SER A 58 18.08 0.03 14.15
N VAL A 59 18.37 -0.13 12.86
CA VAL A 59 18.10 0.85 11.80
C VAL A 59 16.59 1.02 11.57
N GLU A 60 15.83 -0.06 11.56
CA GLU A 60 14.37 -0.01 11.36
C GLU A 60 13.66 0.81 12.45
N ASN A 61 14.20 0.78 13.70
CA ASN A 61 13.63 1.48 14.85
C ASN A 61 14.29 2.85 15.12
N ALA A 62 15.20 3.30 14.26
CA ALA A 62 15.90 4.59 14.41
C ALA A 62 15.07 5.76 13.85
N PRO A 63 15.33 7.01 14.32
CA PRO A 63 14.92 8.20 13.59
C PRO A 63 15.42 8.18 12.14
N PRO A 64 14.86 9.00 11.21
CA PRO A 64 15.30 9.03 9.83
C PRO A 64 16.82 9.19 9.71
N LEU A 65 17.49 8.17 9.19
CA LEU A 65 18.96 8.14 9.09
C LEU A 65 19.50 9.23 8.18
N GLY A 66 18.74 9.65 7.19
CA GLY A 66 19.10 10.75 6.29
C GLY A 66 19.42 12.03 7.07
N ASP A 67 18.59 12.37 8.03
CA ASP A 67 18.75 13.58 8.86
C ASP A 67 19.98 13.48 9.77
N LEU A 68 20.20 12.31 10.39
CA LEU A 68 21.37 12.07 11.26
C LEU A 68 22.69 12.11 10.47
N VAL A 69 22.72 11.52 9.28
CA VAL A 69 23.91 11.52 8.41
C VAL A 69 24.17 12.90 7.80
N ALA A 70 23.14 13.68 7.49
CA ALA A 70 23.25 15.05 7.02
C ALA A 70 23.79 16.01 8.09
N ALA A 71 23.38 15.81 9.35
CA ALA A 71 23.87 16.58 10.50
C ALA A 71 25.35 16.29 10.85
N GLY A 72 25.97 15.30 10.23
CA GLY A 72 27.37 14.91 10.50
C GLY A 72 27.56 14.25 11.87
N GLU A 73 26.49 13.81 12.51
CA GLU A 73 26.55 13.11 13.79
C GLU A 73 26.98 11.65 13.57
N HIS A 74 27.89 11.16 14.42
CA HIS A 74 28.21 9.75 14.42
C HIS A 74 26.97 8.94 14.81
N LEU A 75 26.57 7.98 13.95
CA LEU A 75 25.43 7.11 14.18
C LEU A 75 25.62 6.27 15.46
N LYS A 76 25.02 6.72 16.55
CA LYS A 76 24.98 6.01 17.83
C LYS A 76 23.73 5.13 17.90
N LEU A 77 23.71 4.04 17.13
CA LEU A 77 22.62 3.07 17.16
C LEU A 77 22.97 1.91 18.10
N PRO A 78 22.01 1.40 18.90
CA PRO A 78 22.24 0.26 19.78
C PRO A 78 22.77 -0.96 18.99
N GLY A 79 23.88 -1.56 19.44
CA GLY A 79 24.46 -2.73 18.80
C GLY A 79 25.18 -2.49 17.47
N VAL A 80 25.36 -1.24 17.03
CA VAL A 80 26.09 -0.85 15.81
C VAL A 80 27.49 -0.36 16.17
N GLY A 81 28.51 -1.13 15.79
CA GLY A 81 29.91 -0.74 15.91
C GLY A 81 30.38 0.16 14.76
N LYS A 82 31.60 0.74 14.90
CA LYS A 82 32.17 1.69 13.91
C LYS A 82 32.15 1.18 12.46
N THR A 83 32.51 -0.10 12.23
CA THR A 83 32.54 -0.68 10.89
C THR A 83 31.16 -0.72 10.23
N ILE A 84 30.15 -1.19 10.96
CA ILE A 84 28.77 -1.26 10.43
C ILE A 84 28.18 0.15 10.33
N GLY A 85 28.52 1.07 11.26
CA GLY A 85 28.13 2.47 11.16
C GLY A 85 28.63 3.12 9.87
N SER A 86 29.88 2.89 9.49
CA SER A 86 30.42 3.37 8.19
C SER A 86 29.69 2.76 6.98
N VAL A 87 29.31 1.47 7.04
CA VAL A 87 28.49 0.84 6.00
C VAL A 87 27.11 1.50 5.89
N ILE A 88 26.46 1.78 7.02
CA ILE A 88 25.18 2.48 7.07
C ILE A 88 25.30 3.89 6.48
N GLU A 89 26.34 4.64 6.83
CA GLU A 89 26.59 5.97 6.27
C GLU A 89 26.78 5.93 4.74
N GLN A 90 27.54 4.94 4.24
CA GLN A 90 27.69 4.74 2.79
C GLN A 90 26.35 4.43 2.12
N LEU A 91 25.57 3.50 2.66
CA LEU A 91 24.25 3.13 2.14
C LEU A 91 23.30 4.33 2.08
N VAL A 92 23.26 5.15 3.14
CA VAL A 92 22.42 6.36 3.19
C VAL A 92 22.86 7.39 2.15
N ARG A 93 24.18 7.61 1.98
CA ARG A 93 24.73 8.65 1.07
C ARG A 93 24.73 8.25 -0.40
N THR A 94 24.94 6.96 -0.70
CA THR A 94 25.25 6.51 -2.07
C THR A 94 24.32 5.41 -2.58
N GLY A 95 23.45 4.86 -1.72
CA GLY A 95 22.60 3.72 -2.05
C GLY A 95 23.33 2.37 -2.08
N THR A 96 24.67 2.36 -1.90
CA THR A 96 25.50 1.15 -1.86
C THR A 96 26.61 1.29 -0.81
N ALA A 97 27.38 0.22 -0.59
CA ALA A 97 28.52 0.23 0.31
C ALA A 97 29.64 -0.68 -0.23
N ASP A 98 30.89 -0.32 0.05
CA ASP A 98 32.08 -1.09 -0.40
C ASP A 98 31.99 -2.58 -0.01
N GLN A 99 31.50 -2.87 1.18
CA GLN A 99 31.29 -4.23 1.67
C GLN A 99 30.30 -5.01 0.80
N LEU A 100 29.20 -4.39 0.37
CA LEU A 100 28.19 -5.01 -0.47
C LEU A 100 28.73 -5.23 -1.89
N GLU A 101 29.43 -4.25 -2.45
CA GLU A 101 30.04 -4.35 -3.78
C GLU A 101 31.11 -5.48 -3.83
N GLN A 102 31.95 -5.60 -2.81
CA GLN A 102 32.92 -6.68 -2.70
C GLN A 102 32.26 -8.07 -2.66
N LEU A 103 31.12 -8.18 -1.97
CA LEU A 103 30.35 -9.42 -1.92
C LEU A 103 29.71 -9.73 -3.27
N PHE A 104 29.20 -8.73 -4.00
CA PHE A 104 28.64 -8.90 -5.35
C PHE A 104 29.69 -9.27 -6.42
N VAL A 105 30.97 -8.97 -6.20
CA VAL A 105 32.05 -9.49 -7.06
C VAL A 105 32.17 -11.01 -6.92
N ARG A 106 31.91 -11.58 -5.74
CA ARG A 106 32.00 -13.02 -5.47
C ARG A 106 30.71 -13.76 -5.79
N PHE A 107 29.57 -13.17 -5.51
CA PHE A 107 28.24 -13.74 -5.64
C PHE A 107 27.34 -12.76 -6.40
N PRO A 108 26.78 -13.14 -7.56
CA PRO A 108 25.91 -12.25 -8.31
C PRO A 108 24.66 -11.90 -7.49
N ALA A 109 24.17 -10.67 -7.63
CA ALA A 109 22.99 -10.20 -6.90
C ALA A 109 21.74 -11.08 -7.14
N THR A 110 21.64 -11.69 -8.34
CA THR A 110 20.57 -12.62 -8.72
C THR A 110 20.55 -13.91 -7.89
N LEU A 111 21.67 -14.25 -7.20
CA LEU A 111 21.71 -15.41 -6.29
C LEU A 111 20.83 -15.18 -5.03
N LEU A 112 20.59 -13.93 -4.65
CA LEU A 112 19.64 -13.59 -3.58
C LEU A 112 18.21 -14.00 -3.93
N GLU A 113 17.84 -14.00 -5.21
CA GLU A 113 16.54 -14.48 -5.69
C GLU A 113 16.40 -16.00 -5.46
N VAL A 114 17.46 -16.76 -5.73
CA VAL A 114 17.51 -18.22 -5.48
C VAL A 114 17.33 -18.51 -3.99
N LEU A 115 17.94 -17.72 -3.13
CA LEU A 115 17.77 -17.80 -1.67
C LEU A 115 16.35 -17.44 -1.21
N GLY A 116 15.64 -16.63 -1.97
CA GLY A 116 14.24 -16.29 -1.73
C GLY A 116 13.26 -17.46 -1.98
N VAL A 117 13.71 -18.52 -2.66
CA VAL A 117 12.91 -19.72 -2.92
C VAL A 117 12.76 -20.55 -1.64
N SER A 118 11.52 -20.84 -1.24
CA SER A 118 11.26 -21.64 -0.04
C SER A 118 11.94 -23.02 -0.10
N GLY A 119 12.68 -23.36 0.95
CA GLY A 119 13.43 -24.62 1.03
C GLY A 119 14.85 -24.54 0.47
N ILE A 120 15.31 -23.38 -0.01
CA ILE A 120 16.70 -23.15 -0.39
C ILE A 120 17.35 -22.24 0.65
N GLY A 121 18.17 -22.82 1.52
CA GLY A 121 19.00 -22.08 2.47
C GLY A 121 20.37 -21.72 1.89
N THR A 122 21.15 -20.91 2.64
CA THR A 122 22.49 -20.44 2.23
C THR A 122 23.45 -21.56 1.83
N LYS A 123 23.47 -22.69 2.55
CA LYS A 123 24.29 -23.86 2.20
C LYS A 123 23.90 -24.50 0.87
N THR A 124 22.57 -24.61 0.63
CA THR A 124 22.05 -25.19 -0.62
C THR A 124 22.29 -24.25 -1.79
N ALA A 125 22.02 -22.93 -1.62
CA ALA A 125 22.28 -21.94 -2.66
C ALA A 125 23.78 -21.87 -3.00
N GLY A 126 24.67 -21.93 -2.00
CA GLY A 126 26.12 -21.99 -2.22
C GLY A 126 26.57 -23.21 -3.03
N MET A 127 26.04 -24.38 -2.71
CA MET A 127 26.28 -25.61 -3.48
C MET A 127 25.76 -25.48 -4.93
N LEU A 128 24.53 -25.03 -5.10
CA LEU A 128 23.90 -24.82 -6.41
C LEU A 128 24.74 -23.85 -7.28
N PHE A 129 25.22 -22.78 -6.69
CA PHE A 129 26.06 -21.80 -7.38
C PHE A 129 27.44 -22.36 -7.75
N LEU A 130 28.15 -22.93 -6.77
CA LEU A 130 29.55 -23.35 -6.96
C LEU A 130 29.70 -24.62 -7.79
N GLU A 131 28.78 -25.58 -7.64
CA GLU A 131 28.91 -26.90 -8.24
C GLU A 131 28.06 -27.05 -9.50
N TYR A 132 26.94 -26.32 -9.60
CA TYR A 132 25.97 -26.47 -10.71
C TYR A 132 25.79 -25.20 -11.53
N GLY A 133 26.50 -24.10 -11.20
CA GLY A 133 26.46 -22.84 -11.95
C GLY A 133 25.14 -22.08 -11.86
N VAL A 134 24.29 -22.39 -10.86
CA VAL A 134 22.99 -21.72 -10.65
C VAL A 134 23.21 -20.36 -9.99
N ALA A 135 23.19 -19.31 -10.77
CA ALA A 135 23.42 -17.94 -10.36
C ALA A 135 22.14 -17.10 -10.30
N SER A 136 21.03 -17.61 -10.85
CA SER A 136 19.75 -16.91 -10.97
C SER A 136 18.57 -17.88 -10.87
N LEU A 137 17.34 -17.36 -10.73
CA LEU A 137 16.12 -18.17 -10.81
C LEU A 137 15.99 -18.86 -12.18
N ALA A 138 16.39 -18.19 -13.26
CA ALA A 138 16.34 -18.76 -14.60
C ALA A 138 17.30 -19.98 -14.72
N ASP A 139 18.51 -19.89 -14.12
CA ASP A 139 19.43 -21.01 -14.09
C ASP A 139 18.88 -22.17 -13.25
N LEU A 140 18.23 -21.87 -12.12
CA LEU A 140 17.60 -22.88 -11.28
C LEU A 140 16.47 -23.61 -12.03
N GLU A 141 15.62 -22.89 -12.75
CA GLU A 141 14.57 -23.46 -13.59
C GLU A 141 15.15 -24.34 -14.71
N ALA A 142 16.17 -23.86 -15.39
CA ALA A 142 16.87 -24.62 -16.43
C ALA A 142 17.51 -25.92 -15.87
N ALA A 143 18.15 -25.85 -14.70
CA ALA A 143 18.72 -27.00 -14.02
C ALA A 143 17.65 -28.02 -13.55
N ILE A 144 16.49 -27.54 -13.14
CA ILE A 144 15.33 -28.39 -12.80
C ILE A 144 14.76 -29.04 -14.07
N ALA A 145 14.54 -28.25 -15.14
CA ALA A 145 13.94 -28.73 -16.39
C ALA A 145 14.84 -29.76 -17.12
N SER A 146 16.15 -29.55 -17.11
CA SER A 146 17.13 -30.48 -17.71
C SER A 146 17.32 -31.78 -16.92
N GLY A 147 16.80 -31.82 -15.67
CA GLY A 147 17.05 -32.97 -14.77
C GLY A 147 18.46 -33.00 -14.15
N THR A 148 19.27 -31.96 -14.35
CA THR A 148 20.66 -31.88 -13.82
C THR A 148 20.72 -32.05 -12.29
N LEU A 149 19.66 -31.65 -11.60
CA LEU A 149 19.55 -31.76 -10.14
C LEU A 149 19.00 -33.11 -9.67
N LEU A 150 18.55 -33.99 -10.59
CA LEU A 150 18.15 -35.35 -10.26
C LEU A 150 19.41 -36.21 -10.01
N GLY A 151 19.57 -36.70 -8.82
CA GLY A 151 20.75 -37.49 -8.44
C GLY A 151 21.78 -36.74 -7.59
N VAL A 152 21.56 -35.46 -7.34
CA VAL A 152 22.35 -34.70 -6.36
C VAL A 152 22.09 -35.27 -4.95
N PRO A 153 23.12 -35.65 -4.18
CA PRO A 153 22.93 -36.18 -2.83
C PRO A 153 22.07 -35.23 -1.97
N ARG A 154 21.06 -35.79 -1.31
CA ARG A 154 20.08 -35.05 -0.47
C ARG A 154 19.03 -34.22 -1.22
N LEU A 155 19.03 -34.21 -2.56
CA LEU A 155 17.96 -33.60 -3.36
C LEU A 155 17.08 -34.71 -3.96
N GLY A 156 15.96 -34.99 -3.27
CA GLY A 156 14.94 -35.91 -3.79
C GLY A 156 13.96 -35.23 -4.76
N SER A 157 13.24 -36.02 -5.56
CA SER A 157 12.18 -35.51 -6.47
C SER A 157 11.19 -34.59 -5.78
N LYS A 158 10.82 -34.92 -4.54
CA LYS A 158 9.92 -34.09 -3.71
C LYS A 158 10.52 -32.71 -3.39
N THR A 159 11.83 -32.62 -3.17
CA THR A 159 12.52 -31.35 -2.90
C THR A 159 12.51 -30.47 -4.16
N ILE A 160 12.80 -31.06 -5.32
CA ILE A 160 12.78 -30.36 -6.61
C ILE A 160 11.37 -29.85 -6.93
N GLU A 161 10.34 -30.67 -6.67
CA GLU A 161 8.96 -30.26 -6.87
C GLU A 161 8.54 -29.12 -5.91
N ASN A 162 9.05 -29.15 -4.68
CA ASN A 162 8.87 -28.04 -3.73
C ASN A 162 9.57 -26.76 -4.21
N TRP A 163 10.74 -26.86 -4.84
CA TRP A 163 11.44 -25.70 -5.40
C TRP A 163 10.72 -25.11 -6.60
N LYS A 164 10.16 -25.92 -7.52
CA LYS A 164 9.29 -25.40 -8.59
C LYS A 164 8.16 -24.55 -8.05
N ARG A 165 7.45 -25.05 -7.03
CA ARG A 165 6.40 -24.30 -6.34
C ARG A 165 6.96 -23.06 -5.63
N GLY A 166 8.12 -23.17 -4.99
CA GLY A 166 8.81 -22.09 -4.32
C GLY A 166 9.22 -20.95 -5.27
N ILE A 167 9.62 -21.27 -6.51
CA ILE A 167 9.95 -20.28 -7.55
C ILE A 167 8.70 -19.49 -7.94
N LEU A 168 7.59 -20.17 -8.18
CA LEU A 168 6.31 -19.52 -8.48
C LEU A 168 5.90 -18.57 -7.34
N ALA A 169 5.95 -19.06 -6.11
CA ALA A 169 5.63 -18.25 -4.93
C ALA A 169 6.61 -17.08 -4.71
N TYR A 170 7.89 -17.22 -5.07
CA TYR A 170 8.86 -16.13 -4.99
C TYR A 170 8.56 -15.03 -6.01
N ARG A 171 8.28 -15.41 -7.26
CA ARG A 171 7.88 -14.47 -8.32
C ARG A 171 6.62 -13.70 -7.94
N GLY A 172 5.64 -14.37 -7.33
CA GLY A 172 4.42 -13.73 -6.85
C GLY A 172 4.66 -12.73 -5.74
N ARG A 173 5.57 -13.03 -4.80
CA ARG A 173 5.93 -12.08 -3.74
C ARG A 173 6.58 -10.79 -4.25
N GLN A 174 7.21 -10.83 -5.42
CA GLN A 174 7.74 -9.63 -6.10
C GLN A 174 6.66 -8.87 -6.88
N HIS A 175 5.62 -9.55 -7.33
CA HIS A 175 4.45 -8.95 -7.96
C HIS A 175 3.38 -8.65 -6.91
N ARG A 176 3.35 -7.41 -6.45
CA ARG A 176 2.27 -6.96 -5.57
C ARG A 176 1.11 -6.46 -6.43
N THR A 177 -0.07 -7.00 -6.17
CA THR A 177 -1.30 -6.66 -6.90
C THR A 177 -1.99 -5.46 -6.23
N PRO A 178 -2.36 -4.40 -6.98
CA PRO A 178 -3.14 -3.29 -6.44
C PRO A 178 -4.43 -3.75 -5.78
N LEU A 179 -4.82 -3.12 -4.68
CA LEU A 179 -6.00 -3.47 -3.87
C LEU A 179 -7.28 -3.65 -4.70
N PRO A 180 -7.65 -2.74 -5.65
CA PRO A 180 -8.88 -2.91 -6.42
C PRO A 180 -8.87 -4.17 -7.30
N GLN A 181 -7.74 -4.48 -7.92
CA GLN A 181 -7.59 -5.68 -8.73
C GLN A 181 -7.64 -6.95 -7.86
N ALA A 182 -6.94 -6.94 -6.72
CA ALA A 182 -6.97 -8.07 -5.80
C ALA A 182 -8.36 -8.32 -5.23
N LEU A 183 -9.12 -7.26 -4.91
CA LEU A 183 -10.50 -7.38 -4.43
C LEU A 183 -11.43 -7.98 -5.47
N ALA A 184 -11.29 -7.59 -6.75
CA ALA A 184 -12.06 -8.19 -7.84
C ALA A 184 -11.79 -9.69 -7.96
N ILE A 185 -10.52 -10.11 -7.94
CA ILE A 185 -10.12 -11.52 -7.98
C ILE A 185 -10.64 -12.29 -6.73
N ALA A 186 -10.54 -11.68 -5.55
CA ALA A 186 -11.07 -12.27 -4.32
C ALA A 186 -12.59 -12.47 -4.40
N GLY A 187 -13.31 -11.49 -4.97
CA GLY A 187 -14.75 -11.59 -5.21
C GLY A 187 -15.13 -12.77 -6.10
N GLU A 188 -14.38 -13.00 -7.19
CA GLU A 188 -14.59 -14.17 -8.06
C GLU A 188 -14.31 -15.49 -7.33
N ALA A 189 -13.25 -15.55 -6.51
CA ALA A 189 -12.94 -16.74 -5.71
C ALA A 189 -14.01 -17.03 -4.66
N VAL A 190 -14.53 -15.99 -4.01
CA VAL A 190 -15.65 -16.08 -3.05
C VAL A 190 -16.92 -16.58 -3.75
N ALA A 191 -17.27 -16.03 -4.91
CA ALA A 191 -18.43 -16.47 -5.68
C ALA A 191 -18.31 -17.96 -6.08
N TYR A 192 -17.14 -18.37 -6.57
CA TYR A 192 -16.88 -19.78 -6.89
C TYR A 192 -17.00 -20.71 -5.69
N LEU A 193 -16.47 -20.30 -4.53
CA LEU A 193 -16.61 -21.10 -3.29
C LEU A 193 -18.07 -21.22 -2.83
N GLN A 194 -18.89 -20.20 -3.04
CA GLN A 194 -20.32 -20.22 -2.69
C GLN A 194 -21.15 -21.15 -3.60
N GLU A 195 -20.68 -21.47 -4.80
CA GLU A 195 -21.29 -22.45 -5.71
C GLU A 195 -20.95 -23.90 -5.34
N GLY A 196 -20.02 -24.11 -4.39
CA GLY A 196 -19.48 -25.41 -4.00
C GLY A 196 -20.19 -26.05 -2.82
N PRO A 197 -19.46 -26.89 -2.05
CA PRO A 197 -19.97 -27.52 -0.84
C PRO A 197 -20.44 -26.49 0.20
N PRO A 198 -21.38 -26.85 1.11
CA PRO A 198 -21.97 -25.91 2.07
C PRO A 198 -20.93 -25.22 2.95
N LEU A 199 -21.06 -23.90 3.07
CA LEU A 199 -20.28 -23.04 3.94
C LEU A 199 -21.20 -22.36 4.96
N GLU A 200 -20.77 -22.24 6.22
CA GLU A 200 -21.48 -21.47 7.25
C GLU A 200 -21.07 -19.99 7.17
N ARG A 201 -19.76 -19.73 7.04
CA ARG A 201 -19.18 -18.38 6.91
C ARG A 201 -18.04 -18.37 5.90
N LEU A 202 -17.85 -17.24 5.26
CA LEU A 202 -16.81 -17.02 4.25
C LEU A 202 -16.38 -15.55 4.25
N SER A 203 -15.08 -15.30 4.35
CA SER A 203 -14.51 -13.96 4.26
C SER A 203 -13.10 -14.01 3.68
N PHE A 204 -12.68 -12.94 3.03
CA PHE A 204 -11.27 -12.70 2.82
C PHE A 204 -10.63 -12.15 4.10
N ALA A 205 -9.31 -12.36 4.23
CA ALA A 205 -8.50 -11.98 5.36
C ALA A 205 -7.21 -11.26 4.89
N GLY A 206 -6.14 -11.33 5.65
CA GLY A 206 -4.82 -10.85 5.29
C GLY A 206 -4.76 -9.36 4.97
N SER A 207 -3.79 -9.01 4.13
CA SER A 207 -3.54 -7.63 3.70
C SER A 207 -4.71 -7.04 2.92
N LEU A 208 -5.46 -7.86 2.18
CA LEU A 208 -6.66 -7.44 1.45
C LEU A 208 -7.73 -6.89 2.40
N ARG A 209 -8.02 -7.62 3.49
CA ARG A 209 -9.01 -7.19 4.48
C ARG A 209 -8.57 -5.95 5.26
N ARG A 210 -7.26 -5.77 5.44
CA ARG A 210 -6.69 -4.57 6.06
C ARG A 210 -6.62 -3.38 5.11
N CYS A 211 -7.15 -3.49 3.88
CA CYS A 211 -7.10 -2.45 2.85
C CYS A 211 -5.67 -1.96 2.53
N GLU A 212 -4.67 -2.87 2.53
CA GLU A 212 -3.33 -2.51 2.07
C GLU A 212 -3.38 -2.07 0.60
N VAL A 213 -2.66 -1.00 0.24
CA VAL A 213 -2.68 -0.44 -1.13
C VAL A 213 -2.31 -1.45 -2.21
N THR A 214 -1.47 -2.42 -1.85
CA THR A 214 -1.14 -3.59 -2.67
C THR A 214 -1.08 -4.83 -1.80
N VAL A 215 -1.41 -5.99 -2.37
CA VAL A 215 -1.37 -7.29 -1.69
C VAL A 215 -0.37 -8.23 -2.37
N GLY A 216 0.28 -9.11 -1.61
CA GLY A 216 1.19 -10.14 -2.14
C GLY A 216 0.47 -11.44 -2.46
N ASP A 217 -0.57 -11.74 -1.67
CA ASP A 217 -1.42 -12.93 -1.72
C ASP A 217 -2.82 -12.58 -1.26
N ILE A 218 -3.78 -13.44 -1.55
CA ILE A 218 -5.16 -13.32 -1.07
C ILE A 218 -5.41 -14.46 -0.07
N ASP A 219 -5.71 -14.10 1.17
CA ASP A 219 -6.16 -15.03 2.19
C ASP A 219 -7.69 -15.11 2.20
N ILE A 220 -8.24 -16.34 2.10
CA ILE A 220 -9.66 -16.63 2.26
C ILE A 220 -9.83 -17.56 3.44
N VAL A 221 -10.76 -17.23 4.32
CA VAL A 221 -11.13 -18.06 5.48
C VAL A 221 -12.60 -18.41 5.43
N CYS A 222 -12.93 -19.65 5.72
CA CYS A 222 -14.31 -20.08 5.79
C CYS A 222 -14.51 -21.14 6.87
N THR A 223 -15.79 -21.39 7.19
CA THR A 223 -16.19 -22.48 8.07
C THR A 223 -17.10 -23.46 7.34
N SER A 224 -16.88 -24.76 7.58
CA SER A 224 -17.67 -25.83 7.01
C SER A 224 -17.49 -27.14 7.80
N HIS A 225 -18.56 -27.92 7.90
CA HIS A 225 -18.50 -29.30 8.36
C HIS A 225 -17.89 -30.25 7.31
N HIS A 226 -17.73 -29.79 6.06
CA HIS A 226 -17.22 -30.55 4.90
C HIS A 226 -15.88 -29.99 4.42
N ALA A 227 -14.95 -29.71 5.34
CA ALA A 227 -13.70 -29.00 5.04
C ALA A 227 -12.91 -29.63 3.89
N GLY A 228 -12.81 -30.97 3.82
CA GLY A 228 -12.10 -31.65 2.74
C GLY A 228 -12.74 -31.44 1.36
N ASP A 229 -14.08 -31.44 1.29
CA ASP A 229 -14.81 -31.21 0.03
C ASP A 229 -14.65 -29.75 -0.45
N VAL A 230 -14.69 -28.79 0.48
CA VAL A 230 -14.45 -27.35 0.20
C VAL A 230 -13.03 -27.15 -0.32
N VAL A 231 -12.03 -27.74 0.32
CA VAL A 231 -10.63 -27.69 -0.12
C VAL A 231 -10.46 -28.29 -1.52
N ALA A 232 -11.05 -29.47 -1.76
CA ALA A 232 -10.99 -30.13 -3.06
C ALA A 232 -11.74 -29.36 -4.16
N HIS A 233 -12.85 -28.67 -3.81
CA HIS A 233 -13.57 -27.79 -4.73
C HIS A 233 -12.69 -26.59 -5.10
N PHE A 234 -12.13 -25.90 -4.12
CA PHE A 234 -11.26 -24.74 -4.32
C PHE A 234 -10.01 -25.07 -5.15
N ALA A 235 -9.37 -26.21 -4.90
CA ALA A 235 -8.19 -26.67 -5.65
C ALA A 235 -8.48 -26.89 -7.16
N ARG A 236 -9.76 -27.10 -7.52
CA ARG A 236 -10.22 -27.26 -8.91
C ARG A 236 -10.76 -25.99 -9.54
N TRP A 237 -10.57 -24.82 -8.92
CA TRP A 237 -11.03 -23.57 -9.49
C TRP A 237 -10.43 -23.38 -10.90
N PRO A 238 -11.25 -23.14 -11.95
CA PRO A 238 -10.77 -23.07 -13.34
C PRO A 238 -9.69 -22.02 -13.63
N ARG A 239 -9.55 -21.02 -12.74
CA ARG A 239 -8.49 -20.02 -12.83
C ARG A 239 -7.17 -20.45 -12.17
N ALA A 240 -7.14 -21.57 -11.44
CA ALA A 240 -5.92 -22.08 -10.84
C ALA A 240 -5.00 -22.66 -11.92
N GLU A 241 -3.83 -22.07 -12.08
CA GLU A 241 -2.77 -22.58 -12.97
C GLU A 241 -2.02 -23.74 -12.30
N ALA A 242 -1.85 -23.66 -10.98
CA ALA A 242 -1.22 -24.71 -10.19
C ALA A 242 -1.78 -24.76 -8.78
N VAL A 243 -1.82 -25.99 -8.21
CA VAL A 243 -2.09 -26.22 -6.79
C VAL A 243 -0.77 -26.28 -6.07
N LEU A 244 -0.48 -25.29 -5.21
CA LEU A 244 0.76 -25.21 -4.45
C LEU A 244 0.75 -26.11 -3.22
N ALA A 245 -0.41 -26.22 -2.57
CA ALA A 245 -0.63 -27.07 -1.41
C ALA A 245 -2.09 -27.48 -1.33
N GLU A 246 -2.33 -28.72 -0.89
CA GLU A 246 -3.65 -29.27 -0.58
C GLU A 246 -3.54 -30.14 0.67
N GLY A 247 -4.43 -29.94 1.62
CA GLY A 247 -4.49 -30.66 2.88
C GLY A 247 -5.92 -30.73 3.38
N PRO A 248 -6.20 -31.35 4.53
CA PRO A 248 -7.56 -31.60 4.98
C PRO A 248 -8.37 -30.33 5.31
N THR A 249 -7.71 -29.22 5.64
CA THR A 249 -8.34 -27.94 6.04
C THR A 249 -7.73 -26.73 5.38
N LYS A 250 -6.87 -26.91 4.36
CA LYS A 250 -6.21 -25.82 3.68
C LYS A 250 -5.89 -26.17 2.24
N ALA A 251 -5.93 -25.17 1.36
CA ALA A 251 -5.35 -25.22 0.03
C ALA A 251 -4.68 -23.91 -0.31
N SER A 252 -3.68 -24.00 -1.19
CA SER A 252 -3.02 -22.83 -1.80
C SER A 252 -2.98 -23.06 -3.29
N ILE A 253 -3.47 -22.11 -4.06
CA ILE A 253 -3.46 -22.13 -5.52
C ILE A 253 -2.69 -20.94 -6.07
N TRP A 254 -2.20 -21.11 -7.28
CA TRP A 254 -1.50 -20.09 -8.05
C TRP A 254 -2.33 -19.72 -9.26
N LEU A 255 -2.52 -18.43 -9.49
CA LEU A 255 -3.23 -17.90 -10.66
C LEU A 255 -2.24 -17.47 -11.75
N SER A 256 -2.68 -17.55 -13.02
CA SER A 256 -1.98 -16.90 -14.12
C SER A 256 -1.89 -15.38 -13.83
N GLY A 257 -0.68 -14.85 -13.97
CA GLY A 257 -0.42 -13.44 -13.60
C GLY A 257 0.27 -13.25 -12.24
N GLY A 258 0.59 -14.36 -11.52
CA GLY A 258 1.52 -14.28 -10.40
C GLY A 258 0.91 -14.02 -9.04
N LEU A 259 -0.37 -14.31 -8.83
CA LEU A 259 -1.06 -14.12 -7.54
C LEU A 259 -1.38 -15.47 -6.89
N GLN A 260 -1.01 -15.62 -5.62
CA GLN A 260 -1.36 -16.76 -4.78
C GLN A 260 -2.68 -16.49 -4.06
N ILE A 261 -3.52 -17.53 -3.94
CA ILE A 261 -4.70 -17.51 -3.05
C ILE A 261 -4.62 -18.69 -2.09
N ASP A 262 -4.77 -18.37 -0.82
CA ASP A 262 -4.74 -19.32 0.29
C ASP A 262 -6.14 -19.47 0.90
N LEU A 263 -6.61 -20.71 1.01
CA LEU A 263 -7.85 -21.06 1.68
C LEU A 263 -7.59 -21.75 3.00
N ARG A 264 -8.33 -21.34 4.05
CA ARG A 264 -8.41 -22.01 5.36
C ARG A 264 -9.84 -22.34 5.71
N VAL A 265 -10.07 -23.57 6.15
CA VAL A 265 -11.39 -24.07 6.55
C VAL A 265 -11.30 -24.61 7.97
N LEU A 266 -12.09 -24.06 8.88
CA LEU A 266 -12.19 -24.52 10.28
C LEU A 266 -13.66 -24.68 10.70
N PRO A 267 -13.94 -25.35 11.84
CA PRO A 267 -15.28 -25.37 12.43
C PRO A 267 -15.77 -23.98 12.84
N ASP A 268 -17.10 -23.75 12.78
CA ASP A 268 -17.71 -22.42 12.94
C ASP A 268 -17.42 -21.75 14.30
N HIS A 269 -17.32 -22.53 15.37
CA HIS A 269 -17.02 -22.01 16.72
C HIS A 269 -15.60 -21.38 16.83
N LEU A 270 -14.72 -21.61 15.86
CA LEU A 270 -13.37 -21.06 15.78
C LEU A 270 -13.27 -19.85 14.82
N TYR A 271 -14.37 -19.45 14.17
CA TYR A 271 -14.32 -18.45 13.10
C TYR A 271 -13.69 -17.13 13.52
N GLY A 272 -14.03 -16.61 14.72
CA GLY A 272 -13.44 -15.37 15.23
C GLY A 272 -11.93 -15.46 15.44
N ASN A 273 -11.45 -16.58 16.00
CA ASN A 273 -10.02 -16.84 16.19
C ASN A 273 -9.30 -16.98 14.85
N LEU A 274 -9.88 -17.73 13.90
CA LEU A 274 -9.35 -17.90 12.55
C LEU A 274 -9.24 -16.56 11.83
N LEU A 275 -10.31 -15.79 11.80
CA LEU A 275 -10.38 -14.52 11.09
C LEU A 275 -9.40 -13.49 11.69
N GLN A 276 -9.33 -13.39 13.02
CA GLN A 276 -8.37 -12.51 13.71
C GLN A 276 -6.92 -12.89 13.35
N HIS A 277 -6.59 -14.20 13.44
CA HIS A 277 -5.25 -14.69 13.18
C HIS A 277 -4.78 -14.41 11.74
N PHE A 278 -5.60 -14.76 10.75
CA PHE A 278 -5.28 -14.59 9.33
C PHE A 278 -5.44 -13.16 8.81
N THR A 279 -6.25 -12.34 9.48
CA THR A 279 -6.30 -10.91 9.15
C THR A 279 -4.96 -10.23 9.45
N GLY A 280 -4.24 -10.64 10.52
CA GLY A 280 -2.95 -10.02 10.89
C GLY A 280 -3.11 -8.55 11.32
N SER A 281 -2.13 -7.66 11.11
CA SER A 281 -0.85 -7.92 10.46
C SER A 281 0.04 -8.87 11.29
N ARG A 282 1.20 -9.23 10.74
CA ARG A 282 2.21 -9.99 11.49
C ARG A 282 2.63 -9.23 12.75
N GLU A 283 2.90 -7.95 12.62
CA GLU A 283 3.34 -7.05 13.68
C GLU A 283 2.25 -6.92 14.75
N HIS A 284 0.99 -6.73 14.32
CA HIS A 284 -0.16 -6.75 15.22
C HIS A 284 -0.25 -8.06 16.00
N ASN A 285 -0.18 -9.20 15.32
CA ASN A 285 -0.25 -10.51 15.94
C ASN A 285 0.91 -10.79 16.91
N ILE A 286 2.12 -10.26 16.65
CA ILE A 286 3.24 -10.34 17.58
C ILE A 286 2.91 -9.58 18.86
N LYS A 287 2.52 -8.31 18.78
CA LYS A 287 2.15 -7.49 19.95
C LYS A 287 0.99 -8.08 20.74
N LEU A 288 -0.04 -8.57 20.04
CA LEU A 288 -1.20 -9.23 20.67
C LEU A 288 -0.79 -10.49 21.45
N ARG A 289 0.08 -11.32 20.88
CA ARG A 289 0.61 -12.52 21.53
C ARG A 289 1.52 -12.18 22.71
N GLU A 290 2.39 -11.17 22.59
CA GLU A 290 3.22 -10.71 23.70
C GLU A 290 2.37 -10.21 24.87
N TYR A 291 1.29 -9.49 24.57
CA TYR A 291 0.34 -9.06 25.59
C TYR A 291 -0.34 -10.26 26.26
N ALA A 292 -0.79 -11.25 25.49
CA ALA A 292 -1.44 -12.46 25.98
C ALA A 292 -0.49 -13.31 26.87
N VAL A 293 0.77 -13.50 26.44
CA VAL A 293 1.77 -14.28 27.19
C VAL A 293 2.03 -13.68 28.58
N ARG A 294 2.08 -12.34 28.68
CA ARG A 294 2.21 -11.65 29.98
C ARG A 294 1.04 -11.91 30.94
N ARG A 295 -0.05 -12.53 30.45
CA ARG A 295 -1.26 -12.93 31.20
C ARG A 295 -1.46 -14.44 31.27
N SER A 296 -0.40 -15.21 31.04
CA SER A 296 -0.46 -16.68 30.95
C SER A 296 -1.47 -17.19 29.89
N LEU A 297 -1.65 -16.45 28.78
CA LEU A 297 -2.53 -16.81 27.67
C LEU A 297 -1.74 -17.04 26.38
N ARG A 298 -2.21 -17.94 25.53
CA ARG A 298 -1.66 -18.16 24.18
C ARG A 298 -2.78 -18.06 23.13
N VAL A 299 -2.67 -17.06 22.24
CA VAL A 299 -3.63 -16.79 21.15
C VAL A 299 -3.20 -17.49 19.87
N SER A 300 -4.13 -18.20 19.22
CA SER A 300 -3.96 -18.85 17.93
C SER A 300 -5.28 -18.92 17.18
N GLU A 301 -5.25 -19.41 15.93
CA GLU A 301 -6.45 -19.72 15.13
C GLU A 301 -7.35 -20.78 15.77
N ASN A 302 -6.83 -21.57 16.71
CA ASN A 302 -7.56 -22.65 17.39
C ASN A 302 -8.14 -22.21 18.75
N GLY A 303 -8.05 -20.91 19.09
CA GLY A 303 -8.57 -20.39 20.35
C GLY A 303 -7.51 -19.69 21.20
N ILE A 304 -7.93 -19.31 22.39
CA ILE A 304 -7.11 -18.69 23.43
C ILE A 304 -6.92 -19.72 24.55
N LEU A 305 -5.70 -20.25 24.64
CA LEU A 305 -5.33 -21.22 25.67
C LEU A 305 -4.87 -20.50 26.95
N ASN A 306 -5.49 -20.81 28.08
CA ASN A 306 -4.96 -20.47 29.39
C ASN A 306 -3.84 -21.44 29.78
N LEU A 307 -2.62 -20.94 29.96
CA LEU A 307 -1.44 -21.77 30.23
C LEU A 307 -1.38 -22.30 31.67
N GLU A 308 -2.18 -21.75 32.59
CA GLU A 308 -2.24 -22.18 33.99
C GLU A 308 -3.29 -23.27 34.19
N THR A 309 -4.48 -23.11 33.56
CA THR A 309 -5.60 -24.06 33.73
C THR A 309 -5.68 -25.11 32.63
N GLY A 310 -5.10 -24.83 31.46
CA GLY A 310 -5.23 -25.65 30.26
C GLY A 310 -6.54 -25.43 29.49
N ASP A 311 -7.40 -24.54 29.94
CA ASP A 311 -8.69 -24.27 29.29
C ASP A 311 -8.48 -23.51 27.96
N VAL A 312 -9.31 -23.81 26.96
CA VAL A 312 -9.32 -23.14 25.67
C VAL A 312 -10.62 -22.36 25.47
N THR A 313 -10.51 -21.05 25.32
CA THR A 313 -11.64 -20.19 24.93
C THR A 313 -11.69 -20.10 23.42
N THR A 314 -12.82 -20.47 22.81
CA THR A 314 -13.09 -20.35 21.39
C THR A 314 -14.07 -19.21 21.14
N CYS A 315 -13.87 -18.48 20.06
CA CYS A 315 -14.64 -17.29 19.71
C CYS A 315 -15.27 -17.45 18.32
N GLY A 316 -16.58 -17.30 18.24
CA GLY A 316 -17.32 -17.35 16.98
C GLY A 316 -17.21 -16.04 16.15
N ASP A 317 -16.71 -14.95 16.73
CA ASP A 317 -16.45 -13.68 16.05
C ASP A 317 -15.19 -13.01 16.61
N GLU A 318 -14.66 -12.01 15.90
CA GLU A 318 -13.44 -11.30 16.33
C GLU A 318 -13.63 -10.42 17.55
N PRO A 319 -14.76 -9.70 17.76
CA PRO A 319 -15.01 -8.94 18.98
C PRO A 319 -14.86 -9.81 20.24
N CYS A 320 -15.32 -11.07 20.20
CA CYS A 320 -15.11 -12.02 21.29
C CYS A 320 -13.62 -12.27 21.59
N VAL A 321 -12.75 -12.34 20.56
CA VAL A 321 -11.31 -12.55 20.74
C VAL A 321 -10.68 -11.39 21.53
N TYR A 322 -10.99 -10.15 21.16
CA TYR A 322 -10.48 -8.97 21.84
C TYR A 322 -11.07 -8.80 23.23
N ALA A 323 -12.37 -9.06 23.39
CA ALA A 323 -13.04 -9.02 24.70
C ALA A 323 -12.47 -10.03 25.68
N ALA A 324 -12.15 -11.26 25.22
CA ALA A 324 -11.50 -12.30 26.03
C ALA A 324 -10.08 -11.91 26.49
N LEU A 325 -9.45 -10.94 25.80
CA LEU A 325 -8.17 -10.36 26.17
C LEU A 325 -8.30 -9.05 26.99
N GLY A 326 -9.56 -8.62 27.27
CA GLY A 326 -9.81 -7.35 27.98
C GLY A 326 -9.56 -6.10 27.15
N MET A 327 -9.78 -6.18 25.84
CA MET A 327 -9.54 -5.10 24.88
C MET A 327 -10.80 -4.71 24.13
N GLN A 328 -10.90 -3.44 23.72
CA GLN A 328 -11.82 -3.01 22.69
C GLN A 328 -11.51 -3.70 21.36
N TYR A 329 -12.54 -3.97 20.54
CA TYR A 329 -12.34 -4.51 19.19
C TYR A 329 -11.49 -3.58 18.33
N ILE A 330 -10.49 -4.13 17.65
CA ILE A 330 -9.62 -3.40 16.75
C ILE A 330 -10.04 -3.70 15.30
N PRO A 331 -10.52 -2.70 14.54
CA PRO A 331 -10.82 -2.86 13.12
C PRO A 331 -9.61 -3.35 12.33
N PRO A 332 -9.79 -4.18 11.29
CA PRO A 332 -8.71 -4.72 10.48
C PRO A 332 -7.74 -3.66 9.95
N GLU A 333 -8.27 -2.52 9.52
CA GLU A 333 -7.53 -1.43 8.90
C GLU A 333 -6.51 -0.78 9.86
N LEU A 334 -6.77 -0.82 11.17
CA LEU A 334 -5.86 -0.29 12.19
C LEU A 334 -4.79 -1.29 12.64
N ARG A 335 -4.87 -2.58 12.26
CA ARG A 335 -3.94 -3.64 12.72
C ARG A 335 -2.59 -3.55 12.01
N SER A 336 -1.85 -2.50 12.30
CA SER A 336 -0.54 -2.19 11.71
C SER A 336 0.65 -2.50 12.62
N GLY A 337 0.40 -2.82 13.89
CA GLY A 337 1.44 -3.02 14.90
C GLY A 337 2.02 -1.70 15.44
N LEU A 338 1.29 -0.60 15.32
CA LEU A 338 1.69 0.70 15.87
C LEU A 338 1.24 0.85 17.33
N ASP A 339 0.15 1.54 17.55
CA ASP A 339 -0.41 1.90 18.87
C ASP A 339 -1.82 1.33 19.13
N GLU A 340 -2.35 0.56 18.18
CA GLU A 340 -3.72 0.07 18.23
C GLU A 340 -4.01 -0.84 19.43
N ILE A 341 -3.01 -1.56 19.95
CA ILE A 341 -3.17 -2.40 21.15
C ILE A 341 -3.36 -1.52 22.39
N ASP A 342 -2.55 -0.47 22.53
CA ASP A 342 -2.63 0.46 23.66
C ASP A 342 -3.95 1.23 23.60
N LEU A 343 -4.35 1.73 22.42
CA LEU A 343 -5.65 2.36 22.21
C LEU A 343 -6.83 1.45 22.59
N ALA A 344 -6.75 0.16 22.23
CA ALA A 344 -7.80 -0.80 22.56
C ALA A 344 -7.89 -1.10 24.06
N LEU A 345 -6.77 -1.10 24.78
CA LEU A 345 -6.72 -1.25 26.23
C LEU A 345 -7.32 -0.05 26.95
N ASP A 346 -7.11 1.14 26.40
CA ASP A 346 -7.64 2.41 26.95
C ASP A 346 -9.07 2.70 26.49
N ASN A 347 -9.72 1.80 25.70
CA ASN A 347 -11.03 1.99 25.05
C ASN A 347 -11.05 3.26 24.16
N ALA A 348 -9.95 3.56 23.51
CA ALA A 348 -9.74 4.76 22.69
C ALA A 348 -9.69 4.48 21.19
N ILE A 349 -10.08 3.30 20.74
CA ILE A 349 -10.21 3.02 19.30
C ILE A 349 -11.28 3.95 18.70
N PRO A 350 -10.94 4.79 17.69
CA PRO A 350 -11.88 5.72 17.12
C PRO A 350 -13.00 5.03 16.32
N VAL A 351 -14.16 5.68 16.22
CA VAL A 351 -15.22 5.30 15.29
C VAL A 351 -14.79 5.76 13.89
N LEU A 352 -14.26 4.81 13.11
CA LEU A 352 -13.71 5.11 11.79
C LEU A 352 -14.80 5.49 10.79
N VAL A 353 -14.47 6.38 9.85
CA VAL A 353 -15.34 6.74 8.72
C VAL A 353 -15.73 5.49 7.92
N GLU A 354 -16.98 5.46 7.46
CA GLU A 354 -17.53 4.37 6.63
C GLU A 354 -18.07 4.91 5.29
N ASN A 355 -18.26 4.04 4.30
CA ASN A 355 -18.82 4.43 3.00
C ASN A 355 -20.20 5.13 3.13
N ARG A 356 -21.01 4.72 4.14
CA ARG A 356 -22.32 5.31 4.40
C ARG A 356 -22.27 6.72 4.99
N ASP A 357 -21.11 7.16 5.48
CA ASP A 357 -20.91 8.51 6.02
C ASP A 357 -20.65 9.52 4.89
N LEU A 358 -20.26 9.06 3.70
CA LEU A 358 -20.02 9.92 2.55
C LEU A 358 -21.34 10.43 1.98
N ARG A 359 -21.46 11.75 1.92
CA ARG A 359 -22.60 12.48 1.35
C ARG A 359 -22.36 12.94 -0.07
N GLY A 360 -21.11 12.87 -0.55
CA GLY A 360 -20.72 13.33 -1.86
C GLY A 360 -19.32 12.88 -2.29
N ASP A 361 -18.95 13.31 -3.50
CA ASP A 361 -17.67 13.08 -4.14
C ASP A 361 -17.30 14.36 -4.88
N PHE A 362 -16.07 14.87 -4.71
CA PHE A 362 -15.67 16.17 -5.27
C PHE A 362 -14.79 16.05 -6.51
N HIS A 363 -14.30 14.85 -6.84
CA HIS A 363 -13.35 14.64 -7.93
C HIS A 363 -13.87 13.65 -8.96
N MET A 364 -14.40 14.18 -10.07
CA MET A 364 -14.84 13.39 -11.22
C MET A 364 -14.82 14.20 -12.52
N HIS A 365 -14.62 13.49 -13.61
CA HIS A 365 -14.45 14.03 -14.95
C HIS A 365 -15.57 13.64 -15.90
N THR A 366 -15.77 14.45 -16.93
CA THR A 366 -16.78 14.23 -17.96
C THR A 366 -16.17 14.40 -19.36
N THR A 367 -16.99 14.22 -20.39
CA THR A 367 -16.58 14.52 -21.79
C THR A 367 -16.26 15.99 -22.05
N TYR A 368 -16.33 16.87 -21.06
CA TYR A 368 -15.81 18.24 -21.12
C TYR A 368 -14.27 18.27 -21.03
N SER A 369 -13.66 17.26 -20.41
CA SER A 369 -12.21 17.06 -20.38
C SER A 369 -11.82 15.67 -20.94
N ASP A 370 -11.38 14.76 -20.12
CA ASP A 370 -10.90 13.44 -20.49
C ASP A 370 -11.75 12.28 -19.93
N GLY A 371 -12.92 12.59 -19.36
CA GLY A 371 -13.89 11.58 -18.96
C GLY A 371 -14.54 10.88 -20.16
N ASP A 372 -14.89 9.63 -19.99
CA ASP A 372 -15.54 8.80 -21.00
C ASP A 372 -17.06 9.05 -21.08
N ASP A 373 -17.69 9.45 -19.96
CA ASP A 373 -19.13 9.63 -19.84
C ASP A 373 -19.52 11.11 -19.87
N THR A 374 -20.76 11.38 -20.34
CA THR A 374 -21.30 12.74 -20.43
C THR A 374 -21.58 13.32 -19.05
N LEU A 375 -21.60 14.65 -18.94
CA LEU A 375 -22.01 15.39 -17.75
C LEU A 375 -23.33 14.86 -17.15
N ALA A 376 -24.35 14.68 -18.00
CA ALA A 376 -25.65 14.17 -17.58
C ALA A 376 -25.58 12.74 -17.01
N ALA A 377 -24.74 11.87 -17.59
CA ALA A 377 -24.56 10.50 -17.11
C ALA A 377 -23.87 10.47 -15.75
N MET A 378 -22.83 11.28 -15.57
CA MET A 378 -22.09 11.36 -14.29
C MET A 378 -22.96 11.90 -13.16
N ILE A 379 -23.72 12.98 -13.39
CA ILE A 379 -24.65 13.53 -12.39
C ILE A 379 -25.75 12.50 -12.06
N ALA A 380 -26.34 11.85 -13.05
CA ALA A 380 -27.34 10.81 -12.83
C ALA A 380 -26.81 9.64 -11.99
N ALA A 381 -25.56 9.22 -12.26
CA ALA A 381 -24.93 8.14 -11.53
C ALA A 381 -24.60 8.53 -10.08
N ALA A 382 -24.17 9.78 -9.81
CA ALA A 382 -23.98 10.29 -8.48
C ALA A 382 -25.31 10.35 -7.67
N ALA A 383 -26.38 10.81 -8.31
CA ALA A 383 -27.72 10.79 -7.71
C ALA A 383 -28.19 9.35 -7.39
N ALA A 384 -27.96 8.40 -8.31
CA ALA A 384 -28.33 6.99 -8.11
C ALA A 384 -27.56 6.31 -6.97
N ARG A 385 -26.36 6.82 -6.61
CA ARG A 385 -25.60 6.36 -5.44
C ARG A 385 -26.13 6.90 -4.11
N GLY A 386 -27.11 7.83 -4.16
CA GLY A 386 -27.70 8.43 -2.98
C GLY A 386 -26.86 9.57 -2.40
N TYR A 387 -25.96 10.16 -3.18
CA TYR A 387 -25.23 11.35 -2.74
C TYR A 387 -26.18 12.55 -2.59
N GLU A 388 -25.96 13.36 -1.56
CA GLU A 388 -26.69 14.60 -1.32
C GLU A 388 -26.18 15.75 -2.21
N TYR A 389 -24.87 15.73 -2.45
CA TYR A 389 -24.16 16.66 -3.31
C TYR A 389 -22.96 15.98 -3.97
N HIS A 390 -22.41 16.60 -5.00
CA HIS A 390 -21.13 16.22 -5.59
C HIS A 390 -20.53 17.41 -6.36
N ALA A 391 -19.29 17.28 -6.83
CA ALA A 391 -18.72 18.26 -7.74
C ALA A 391 -18.37 17.61 -9.08
N ILE A 392 -18.52 18.37 -10.15
CA ILE A 392 -17.88 18.09 -11.44
C ILE A 392 -16.59 18.89 -11.46
N SER A 393 -15.47 18.24 -11.73
CA SER A 393 -14.12 18.80 -11.59
C SER A 393 -13.24 18.62 -12.83
N ASP A 394 -13.83 18.76 -14.01
CA ASP A 394 -13.09 18.65 -15.27
C ASP A 394 -11.80 19.50 -15.28
N HIS A 395 -10.78 19.03 -16.02
CA HIS A 395 -9.45 19.65 -16.05
C HIS A 395 -9.45 21.08 -16.56
N SER A 396 -8.52 21.89 -16.03
CA SER A 396 -8.18 23.22 -16.55
C SER A 396 -7.38 23.17 -17.86
N GLU A 397 -7.23 24.32 -18.52
CA GLU A 397 -6.65 24.47 -19.85
C GLU A 397 -5.19 23.95 -19.96
N GLY A 398 -4.42 23.94 -18.88
CA GLY A 398 -3.02 23.49 -18.83
C GLY A 398 -2.78 22.06 -19.32
N ARG A 399 -3.81 21.22 -19.33
CA ARG A 399 -3.78 19.88 -19.96
C ARG A 399 -3.82 19.92 -21.48
N GLY A 400 -3.90 21.13 -22.08
CA GLY A 400 -4.03 21.36 -23.51
C GLY A 400 -5.47 21.27 -23.99
N ARG A 401 -5.80 22.00 -25.08
CA ARG A 401 -7.17 22.17 -25.62
C ARG A 401 -7.95 20.87 -25.89
N ARG A 402 -7.29 19.73 -25.93
CA ARG A 402 -7.93 18.43 -26.16
C ARG A 402 -8.47 17.82 -24.86
N PHE A 403 -7.91 18.21 -23.71
CA PHE A 403 -8.19 17.55 -22.42
C PHE A 403 -8.52 18.51 -21.28
N GLY A 404 -8.58 19.83 -21.55
CA GLY A 404 -8.87 20.83 -20.54
C GLY A 404 -9.81 21.91 -21.05
N MET A 405 -10.53 22.53 -20.11
CA MET A 405 -11.54 23.56 -20.39
C MET A 405 -10.92 24.96 -20.43
N ASP A 406 -11.22 25.73 -21.48
CA ASP A 406 -11.02 27.18 -21.45
C ASP A 406 -12.12 27.86 -20.59
N PRO A 407 -11.97 29.15 -20.24
CA PRO A 407 -12.96 29.87 -19.44
C PRO A 407 -14.38 29.92 -20.03
N ALA A 408 -14.52 29.83 -21.38
CA ALA A 408 -15.81 29.79 -22.01
C ALA A 408 -16.51 28.43 -21.82
N ALA A 409 -15.73 27.34 -21.91
CA ALA A 409 -16.21 25.98 -21.62
C ALA A 409 -16.63 25.84 -20.14
N VAL A 410 -15.88 26.40 -19.20
CA VAL A 410 -16.24 26.42 -17.76
C VAL A 410 -17.62 27.05 -17.55
N ARG A 411 -17.88 28.21 -18.17
CA ARG A 411 -19.18 28.87 -18.07
C ARG A 411 -20.32 28.11 -18.74
N ALA A 412 -20.05 27.48 -19.88
CA ALA A 412 -21.01 26.63 -20.57
C ALA A 412 -21.37 25.41 -19.72
N GLN A 413 -20.39 24.72 -19.17
CA GLN A 413 -20.59 23.59 -18.28
C GLN A 413 -21.37 23.98 -17.01
N ARG A 414 -21.03 25.10 -16.38
CA ARG A 414 -21.76 25.63 -15.21
C ARG A 414 -23.23 25.86 -15.51
N HIS A 415 -23.56 26.35 -16.71
CA HIS A 415 -24.96 26.54 -17.11
C HIS A 415 -25.68 25.20 -17.24
N GLU A 416 -25.03 24.21 -17.85
CA GLU A 416 -25.59 22.86 -18.03
C GLU A 416 -25.73 22.13 -16.69
N ILE A 417 -24.75 22.24 -15.77
CA ILE A 417 -24.78 21.68 -14.42
C ILE A 417 -26.06 22.12 -13.69
N ARG A 418 -26.41 23.43 -13.72
CA ARG A 418 -27.59 23.93 -13.03
C ARG A 418 -28.89 23.28 -13.53
N ALA A 419 -29.04 23.16 -14.83
CA ALA A 419 -30.22 22.54 -15.44
C ALA A 419 -30.28 21.03 -15.11
N LEU A 420 -29.16 20.33 -15.07
CA LEU A 420 -29.09 18.91 -14.75
C LEU A 420 -29.27 18.64 -13.25
N SER A 421 -28.76 19.50 -12.38
CA SER A 421 -28.97 19.42 -10.93
C SER A 421 -30.45 19.45 -10.59
N GLU A 422 -31.19 20.41 -11.16
CA GLU A 422 -32.65 20.50 -10.99
C GLU A 422 -33.36 19.23 -11.53
N ARG A 423 -32.92 18.74 -12.68
CA ARG A 423 -33.51 17.55 -13.33
C ARG A 423 -33.33 16.28 -12.52
N PHE A 424 -32.15 16.07 -11.92
CA PHE A 424 -31.82 14.85 -11.18
C PHE A 424 -32.03 14.98 -9.66
N GLY A 425 -32.33 16.18 -9.17
CA GLY A 425 -32.64 16.41 -7.75
C GLY A 425 -31.44 16.24 -6.82
N ILE A 426 -30.22 16.53 -7.32
CA ILE A 426 -28.96 16.46 -6.56
C ILE A 426 -28.23 17.80 -6.67
N GLU A 427 -27.66 18.27 -5.58
CA GLU A 427 -26.82 19.46 -5.62
C GLU A 427 -25.49 19.16 -6.29
N THR A 428 -25.20 19.83 -7.39
CA THR A 428 -23.94 19.67 -8.15
C THR A 428 -23.13 20.96 -8.09
N LEU A 429 -21.97 20.90 -7.45
CA LEU A 429 -21.01 21.99 -7.40
C LEU A 429 -20.25 22.06 -8.75
N CYS A 430 -20.12 23.27 -9.28
CA CYS A 430 -19.27 23.52 -10.43
C CYS A 430 -17.82 23.67 -9.95
N GLY A 431 -17.04 22.63 -10.10
CA GLY A 431 -15.63 22.59 -9.74
C GLY A 431 -14.72 22.57 -10.97
N SER A 432 -13.43 22.50 -10.71
CA SER A 432 -12.40 22.13 -11.70
C SER A 432 -11.19 21.56 -11.00
N GLU A 433 -10.58 20.55 -11.61
CA GLU A 433 -9.23 20.13 -11.29
C GLU A 433 -8.25 21.02 -12.07
N VAL A 434 -7.65 21.96 -11.33
CA VAL A 434 -6.80 23.02 -11.87
C VAL A 434 -5.34 22.64 -11.71
N ASP A 435 -4.54 22.75 -12.78
CA ASP A 435 -3.10 22.50 -12.71
C ASP A 435 -2.43 23.47 -11.74
N ILE A 436 -1.67 22.93 -10.78
CA ILE A 436 -0.70 23.71 -10.02
C ILE A 436 0.54 23.86 -10.89
N LEU A 437 0.84 25.09 -11.34
CA LEU A 437 1.97 25.38 -12.23
C LEU A 437 3.31 25.25 -11.49
N PRO A 438 4.45 25.12 -12.20
CA PRO A 438 5.76 24.90 -11.57
C PRO A 438 6.17 25.92 -10.53
N ASP A 439 5.64 27.13 -10.58
CA ASP A 439 5.89 28.20 -9.61
C ASP A 439 4.89 28.21 -8.44
N GLY A 440 3.91 27.27 -8.42
CA GLY A 440 2.86 27.15 -7.40
C GLY A 440 1.63 28.02 -7.64
N SER A 441 1.56 28.80 -8.73
CA SER A 441 0.32 29.44 -9.15
C SER A 441 -0.65 28.42 -9.74
N LEU A 442 -1.94 28.78 -9.83
CA LEU A 442 -2.97 27.96 -10.47
C LEU A 442 -3.11 28.36 -11.95
N ASP A 443 -3.47 27.39 -12.79
CA ASP A 443 -3.58 27.57 -14.23
C ASP A 443 -4.65 28.59 -14.66
N TYR A 444 -5.75 28.71 -13.90
CA TYR A 444 -6.75 29.75 -14.12
C TYR A 444 -6.42 31.04 -13.38
N ASP A 445 -6.81 32.18 -13.97
CA ASP A 445 -6.75 33.47 -13.29
C ASP A 445 -7.81 33.59 -12.17
N ALA A 446 -7.65 34.59 -11.30
CA ALA A 446 -8.51 34.78 -10.15
C ALA A 446 -9.98 35.03 -10.54
N ALA A 447 -10.25 35.57 -11.73
CA ALA A 447 -11.62 35.85 -12.18
C ALA A 447 -12.34 34.53 -12.51
N VAL A 448 -11.69 33.58 -13.19
CA VAL A 448 -12.23 32.26 -13.47
C VAL A 448 -12.37 31.44 -12.19
N LEU A 449 -11.32 31.43 -11.33
CA LEU A 449 -11.35 30.71 -10.05
C LEU A 449 -12.51 31.19 -9.14
N ALA A 450 -12.85 32.47 -9.18
CA ALA A 450 -13.97 33.02 -8.41
C ALA A 450 -15.35 32.55 -8.90
N GLU A 451 -15.45 32.11 -10.17
CA GLU A 451 -16.68 31.58 -10.74
C GLU A 451 -16.92 30.10 -10.33
N LEU A 452 -15.89 29.36 -9.88
CA LEU A 452 -15.99 27.98 -9.45
C LEU A 452 -16.53 27.88 -8.02
N ASP A 453 -17.36 26.89 -7.74
CA ASP A 453 -17.85 26.60 -6.40
C ASP A 453 -16.77 25.92 -5.55
N ILE A 454 -15.95 25.00 -6.13
CA ILE A 454 -14.86 24.30 -5.49
C ILE A 454 -13.68 24.12 -6.46
N VAL A 455 -12.47 24.21 -5.96
CA VAL A 455 -11.23 24.06 -6.76
C VAL A 455 -10.36 22.97 -6.17
N ILE A 456 -10.04 21.97 -6.99
CA ILE A 456 -9.04 20.94 -6.71
C ILE A 456 -7.78 21.34 -7.46
N GLY A 457 -6.63 21.40 -6.79
CA GLY A 457 -5.35 21.73 -7.43
C GLY A 457 -4.47 20.50 -7.50
N SER A 458 -3.98 20.18 -8.69
CA SER A 458 -3.19 18.98 -8.93
C SER A 458 -1.90 19.25 -9.69
N VAL A 459 -0.89 18.41 -9.44
CA VAL A 459 0.42 18.50 -10.12
C VAL A 459 0.46 17.49 -11.26
N HIS A 460 0.34 17.95 -12.51
CA HIS A 460 0.42 17.09 -13.70
C HIS A 460 1.68 17.34 -14.56
N SER A 461 2.39 18.42 -14.32
CA SER A 461 3.58 18.81 -15.09
C SER A 461 4.77 19.07 -14.18
N ALA A 462 5.99 19.11 -14.73
CA ALA A 462 7.22 19.38 -13.99
C ALA A 462 7.39 18.53 -12.72
N VAL A 463 6.95 17.26 -12.76
CA VAL A 463 6.97 16.30 -11.64
C VAL A 463 8.37 15.91 -11.17
N ARG A 464 9.44 16.37 -11.86
CA ARG A 464 10.84 16.10 -11.53
C ARG A 464 11.53 17.29 -10.85
N GLN A 465 10.79 18.28 -10.36
CA GLN A 465 11.34 19.33 -9.52
C GLN A 465 12.04 18.73 -8.30
N SER A 466 13.03 19.43 -7.77
CA SER A 466 13.66 19.04 -6.50
C SER A 466 12.65 19.05 -5.35
N ARG A 467 12.98 18.37 -4.26
CA ARG A 467 12.16 18.33 -3.04
C ARG A 467 11.79 19.74 -2.56
N ASP A 468 12.76 20.64 -2.54
CA ASP A 468 12.55 22.01 -2.04
C ASP A 468 11.67 22.84 -2.98
N GLU A 469 11.87 22.73 -4.31
CA GLU A 469 11.02 23.38 -5.30
C GLU A 469 9.58 22.87 -5.25
N MET A 470 9.38 21.55 -5.15
CA MET A 470 8.05 20.95 -5.02
C MET A 470 7.38 21.36 -3.71
N THR A 471 8.13 21.42 -2.61
CA THR A 471 7.62 21.90 -1.31
C THR A 471 7.14 23.35 -1.43
N ALA A 472 7.96 24.24 -1.99
CA ALA A 472 7.58 25.64 -2.18
C ALA A 472 6.36 25.80 -3.11
N ARG A 473 6.30 25.00 -4.19
CA ARG A 473 5.16 24.93 -5.12
C ARG A 473 3.86 24.59 -4.41
N LEU A 474 3.83 23.51 -3.62
CA LEU A 474 2.64 23.06 -2.92
C LEU A 474 2.23 24.02 -1.80
N ILE A 475 3.17 24.58 -1.04
CA ILE A 475 2.87 25.59 -0.01
C ILE A 475 2.26 26.83 -0.66
N ARG A 476 2.83 27.34 -1.76
CA ARG A 476 2.27 28.49 -2.47
C ARG A 476 0.88 28.20 -3.02
N ALA A 477 0.64 27.01 -3.53
CA ALA A 477 -0.70 26.60 -3.95
C ALA A 477 -1.68 26.58 -2.77
N CYS A 478 -1.30 26.05 -1.61
CA CYS A 478 -2.12 26.11 -0.39
C CYS A 478 -2.48 27.54 0.03
N GLU A 479 -1.61 28.51 -0.24
CA GLU A 479 -1.83 29.93 0.07
C GLU A 479 -2.79 30.62 -0.90
N ASN A 480 -3.13 29.99 -2.03
CA ASN A 480 -4.12 30.53 -2.95
C ASN A 480 -5.54 30.45 -2.31
N PRO A 481 -6.27 31.56 -2.23
CA PRO A 481 -7.59 31.61 -1.54
C PRO A 481 -8.67 30.79 -2.20
N TYR A 482 -8.51 30.44 -3.46
CA TYR A 482 -9.49 29.64 -4.20
C TYR A 482 -9.22 28.13 -4.12
N LEU A 483 -7.99 27.71 -3.82
CA LEU A 483 -7.67 26.28 -3.73
C LEU A 483 -8.29 25.63 -2.50
N ASN A 484 -9.21 24.71 -2.68
CA ASN A 484 -9.91 24.03 -1.58
C ASN A 484 -9.30 22.66 -1.24
N ILE A 485 -8.86 21.90 -2.24
CA ILE A 485 -8.34 20.55 -2.11
C ILE A 485 -7.05 20.44 -2.92
N ILE A 486 -6.00 19.78 -2.38
CA ILE A 486 -4.89 19.29 -3.19
C ILE A 486 -5.25 17.87 -3.62
N GLY A 487 -5.45 17.67 -4.92
CA GLY A 487 -5.76 16.40 -5.55
C GLY A 487 -4.53 15.48 -5.60
N HIS A 488 -4.74 14.16 -5.37
CA HIS A 488 -3.70 13.11 -5.39
C HIS A 488 -2.30 13.62 -5.01
N PRO A 489 -2.09 14.01 -3.74
CA PRO A 489 -1.04 14.93 -3.28
C PRO A 489 0.40 14.47 -3.51
N THR A 490 0.67 13.16 -3.68
CA THR A 490 2.02 12.65 -4.00
C THR A 490 2.21 12.38 -5.47
N GLY A 491 1.13 12.33 -6.25
CA GLY A 491 1.13 12.02 -7.67
C GLY A 491 1.59 10.61 -8.01
N ARG A 492 1.69 9.71 -7.00
CA ARG A 492 2.14 8.32 -7.22
C ARG A 492 1.18 7.56 -8.13
N ARG A 493 1.76 6.58 -8.86
CA ARG A 493 0.99 5.66 -9.71
C ARG A 493 1.60 4.26 -9.67
N PHE A 494 0.76 3.23 -9.71
CA PHE A 494 1.22 1.83 -9.70
C PHE A 494 1.86 1.37 -11.01
N ASP A 495 1.82 2.17 -12.07
CA ASP A 495 2.50 1.91 -13.34
C ASP A 495 4.03 2.18 -13.31
N GLY A 496 4.59 2.42 -12.14
CA GLY A 496 6.02 2.60 -11.91
C GLY A 496 6.46 4.03 -11.58
N PHE A 497 5.53 4.97 -11.45
CA PHE A 497 5.85 6.30 -10.95
C PHE A 497 5.62 6.38 -9.44
N PRO A 498 6.67 6.48 -8.60
CA PRO A 498 6.54 6.47 -7.13
C PRO A 498 5.93 7.75 -6.56
N GLY A 499 5.74 8.79 -7.39
CA GLY A 499 5.36 10.13 -7.00
C GLY A 499 6.55 11.09 -6.97
N TYR A 500 6.27 12.33 -6.60
CA TYR A 500 7.28 13.36 -6.41
C TYR A 500 7.58 13.55 -4.92
N GLU A 501 8.81 13.97 -4.61
CA GLU A 501 9.24 14.19 -3.23
C GLU A 501 9.02 15.65 -2.83
N PHE A 502 8.53 15.86 -1.61
CA PHE A 502 8.42 17.18 -0.96
C PHE A 502 8.55 17.03 0.56
N ASP A 503 8.67 18.14 1.27
CA ASP A 503 8.61 18.15 2.73
C ASP A 503 7.17 17.99 3.19
N TYR A 504 6.81 16.77 3.57
CA TYR A 504 5.45 16.42 4.00
C TYR A 504 4.98 17.29 5.17
N ASP A 505 5.81 17.49 6.19
CA ASP A 505 5.42 18.25 7.39
C ASP A 505 5.19 19.72 7.06
N ALA A 506 6.05 20.32 6.25
CA ALA A 506 5.91 21.70 5.82
C ALA A 506 4.62 21.93 5.01
N VAL A 507 4.29 21.00 4.10
CA VAL A 507 3.06 21.07 3.29
C VAL A 507 1.83 20.78 4.15
N PHE A 508 1.88 19.79 5.05
CA PHE A 508 0.76 19.49 5.95
C PHE A 508 0.46 20.65 6.92
N ALA A 509 1.51 21.28 7.45
CA ALA A 509 1.35 22.49 8.26
C ALA A 509 0.76 23.65 7.46
N ALA A 510 1.15 23.83 6.18
CA ALA A 510 0.58 24.85 5.31
C ALA A 510 -0.89 24.56 4.99
N ALA A 511 -1.24 23.32 4.64
CA ALA A 511 -2.60 22.89 4.37
C ALA A 511 -3.52 23.13 5.57
N ALA A 512 -3.09 22.72 6.77
CA ALA A 512 -3.85 22.96 8.01
C ALA A 512 -4.03 24.45 8.31
N ARG A 513 -2.97 25.25 8.17
CA ARG A 513 -3.00 26.70 8.42
C ARG A 513 -3.92 27.44 7.46
N THR A 514 -3.93 27.04 6.19
CA THR A 514 -4.71 27.72 5.13
C THR A 514 -6.12 27.18 4.97
N GLY A 515 -6.49 26.09 5.67
CA GLY A 515 -7.75 25.40 5.50
C GLY A 515 -7.87 24.74 4.11
N THR A 516 -6.75 24.18 3.59
CA THR A 516 -6.74 23.37 2.36
C THR A 516 -6.89 21.91 2.76
N ALA A 517 -7.84 21.20 2.16
CA ALA A 517 -7.96 19.75 2.35
C ALA A 517 -6.93 19.00 1.52
N LEU A 518 -6.57 17.79 1.97
CA LEU A 518 -5.77 16.84 1.18
C LEU A 518 -6.67 15.71 0.72
N GLU A 519 -6.60 15.39 -0.55
CA GLU A 519 -7.34 14.28 -1.11
C GLU A 519 -6.75 12.93 -0.70
N ILE A 520 -7.63 11.96 -0.51
CA ILE A 520 -7.35 10.54 -0.57
C ILE A 520 -8.11 10.02 -1.79
N ASP A 521 -7.43 9.96 -2.91
CA ASP A 521 -7.94 9.49 -4.18
C ASP A 521 -8.07 7.97 -4.19
N GLY A 522 -9.28 7.49 -4.47
CA GLY A 522 -9.63 6.07 -4.55
C GLY A 522 -9.34 5.41 -5.89
N GLN A 523 -8.88 6.16 -6.90
CA GLN A 523 -8.62 5.62 -8.23
C GLN A 523 -7.65 4.44 -8.18
N ALA A 524 -8.00 3.36 -8.88
CA ALA A 524 -7.27 2.09 -8.84
C ALA A 524 -5.79 2.20 -9.23
N ALA A 525 -5.44 3.19 -10.06
CA ALA A 525 -4.07 3.43 -10.50
C ALA A 525 -3.21 4.17 -9.47
N ARG A 526 -3.81 4.80 -8.45
CA ARG A 526 -3.15 5.73 -7.52
C ARG A 526 -3.26 5.32 -6.06
N LEU A 527 -4.47 5.32 -5.48
CA LEU A 527 -4.74 5.23 -4.04
C LEU A 527 -3.88 6.25 -3.26
N ASP A 528 -4.00 7.52 -3.60
CA ASP A 528 -3.16 8.64 -3.14
C ASP A 528 -4.04 9.69 -2.40
N LEU A 529 -3.82 9.96 -1.18
CA LEU A 529 -2.69 9.91 -0.27
C LEU A 529 -2.59 8.55 0.44
N PRO A 530 -1.37 7.95 0.59
CA PRO A 530 -1.18 6.74 1.37
C PRO A 530 -1.60 6.91 2.83
N ALA A 531 -2.19 5.87 3.42
CA ALA A 531 -2.68 5.88 4.80
C ALA A 531 -1.65 6.36 5.84
N ALA A 532 -0.37 6.00 5.68
CA ALA A 532 0.69 6.45 6.58
C ALA A 532 0.89 7.97 6.54
N LEU A 533 0.84 8.57 5.34
CA LEU A 533 0.93 10.02 5.18
C LEU A 533 -0.36 10.72 5.63
N ALA A 534 -1.53 10.15 5.36
CA ALA A 534 -2.81 10.66 5.84
C ALA A 534 -2.85 10.67 7.38
N ARG A 535 -2.37 9.59 8.05
CA ARG A 535 -2.23 9.55 9.52
C ARG A 535 -1.29 10.64 10.04
N ARG A 536 -0.17 10.87 9.35
CA ARG A 536 0.76 11.95 9.69
C ARG A 536 0.12 13.32 9.53
N ALA A 537 -0.56 13.58 8.40
CA ALA A 537 -1.26 14.83 8.12
C ALA A 537 -2.39 15.11 9.11
N LYS A 538 -3.12 14.08 9.58
CA LYS A 538 -4.11 14.19 10.67
C LYS A 538 -3.50 14.81 11.92
N GLY A 539 -2.25 14.47 12.26
CA GLY A 539 -1.53 15.03 13.41
C GLY A 539 -1.31 16.55 13.31
N PHE A 540 -1.38 17.14 12.13
CA PHE A 540 -1.33 18.59 11.88
C PHE A 540 -2.72 19.26 11.90
N GLY A 541 -3.81 18.50 11.99
CA GLY A 541 -5.17 19.01 11.92
C GLY A 541 -5.68 19.28 10.49
N VAL A 542 -5.12 18.59 9.50
CA VAL A 542 -5.56 18.66 8.10
C VAL A 542 -6.94 18.03 7.95
N THR A 543 -7.82 18.64 7.17
CA THR A 543 -9.09 18.07 6.69
C THR A 543 -8.83 17.23 5.43
N PHE A 544 -9.57 16.14 5.24
CA PHE A 544 -9.40 15.25 4.09
C PHE A 544 -10.63 15.26 3.17
N SER A 545 -10.39 14.98 1.89
CA SER A 545 -11.41 14.66 0.90
C SER A 545 -11.24 13.23 0.44
N LEU A 546 -12.30 12.45 0.33
CA LEU A 546 -12.28 11.06 -0.10
C LEU A 546 -12.98 10.94 -1.45
N ASP A 547 -12.23 10.94 -2.53
CA ASP A 547 -12.78 11.10 -3.85
C ASP A 547 -12.46 9.91 -4.77
N SER A 548 -13.19 9.82 -5.89
CA SER A 548 -13.05 8.70 -6.81
C SER A 548 -12.08 8.95 -7.95
N ASP A 549 -11.82 10.22 -8.33
CA ASP A 549 -11.16 10.61 -9.57
C ASP A 549 -11.79 9.87 -10.78
N ALA A 550 -13.14 9.82 -10.79
CA ALA A 550 -13.91 9.02 -11.73
C ALA A 550 -13.91 9.63 -13.12
N HIS A 551 -13.59 8.83 -14.13
CA HIS A 551 -13.64 9.21 -15.54
C HIS A 551 -14.84 8.59 -16.28
N ARG A 552 -15.59 7.73 -15.62
CA ARG A 552 -16.84 7.12 -16.07
C ARG A 552 -17.70 6.74 -14.87
N THR A 553 -18.97 6.53 -15.11
CA THR A 553 -19.96 6.23 -14.07
C THR A 553 -19.61 5.04 -13.18
N GLY A 554 -18.96 4.02 -13.75
CA GLY A 554 -18.51 2.85 -12.99
C GLY A 554 -17.39 3.15 -11.98
N ASP A 555 -16.57 4.16 -12.24
CA ASP A 555 -15.42 4.52 -11.41
C ASP A 555 -15.82 5.24 -10.11
N LEU A 556 -17.04 5.78 -10.01
CA LEU A 556 -17.57 6.37 -8.78
C LEU A 556 -17.53 5.39 -7.59
N ALA A 557 -17.46 4.09 -7.85
CA ALA A 557 -17.27 3.07 -6.81
C ALA A 557 -15.89 3.13 -6.15
N ALA A 558 -14.93 3.84 -6.73
CA ALA A 558 -13.56 3.91 -6.23
C ALA A 558 -13.47 4.63 -4.87
N THR A 559 -14.45 5.46 -4.50
CA THR A 559 -14.52 6.07 -3.15
C THR A 559 -14.40 5.05 -2.02
N GLN A 560 -14.83 3.79 -2.22
CA GLN A 560 -14.65 2.72 -1.22
C GLN A 560 -13.18 2.46 -0.87
N PHE A 561 -12.27 2.64 -1.83
CA PHE A 561 -10.84 2.46 -1.63
C PHE A 561 -10.22 3.66 -0.90
N ALA A 562 -10.71 4.88 -1.19
CA ALA A 562 -10.36 6.08 -0.43
C ALA A 562 -10.77 5.93 1.04
N VAL A 563 -12.00 5.46 1.31
CA VAL A 563 -12.48 5.12 2.66
C VAL A 563 -11.58 4.06 3.31
N GLY A 564 -11.17 3.03 2.59
CA GLY A 564 -10.23 2.02 3.11
C GLY A 564 -8.91 2.63 3.59
N GLN A 565 -8.32 3.56 2.83
CA GLN A 565 -7.10 4.26 3.23
C GLN A 565 -7.34 5.24 4.39
N ALA A 566 -8.47 5.95 4.40
CA ALA A 566 -8.87 6.82 5.50
C ALA A 566 -9.02 6.05 6.82
N ARG A 567 -9.67 4.89 6.80
CA ARG A 567 -9.81 3.97 7.94
C ARG A 567 -8.45 3.49 8.45
N ARG A 568 -7.53 3.14 7.54
CA ARG A 568 -6.14 2.79 7.89
C ARG A 568 -5.38 3.94 8.55
N ALA A 569 -5.68 5.17 8.15
CA ALA A 569 -5.13 6.37 8.76
C ALA A 569 -5.76 6.71 10.12
N GLY A 570 -6.83 6.02 10.51
CA GLY A 570 -7.57 6.31 11.74
C GLY A 570 -8.48 7.52 11.62
N LEU A 571 -8.95 7.87 10.40
CA LEU A 571 -9.84 9.01 10.20
C LEU A 571 -11.27 8.67 10.66
N VAL A 572 -11.93 9.68 11.21
CA VAL A 572 -13.35 9.66 11.59
C VAL A 572 -14.14 10.54 10.63
N ALA A 573 -15.47 10.45 10.61
CA ALA A 573 -16.31 11.24 9.72
C ALA A 573 -16.07 12.76 9.86
N GLY A 574 -15.74 13.24 11.06
CA GLY A 574 -15.42 14.65 11.31
C GLY A 574 -14.13 15.15 10.63
N ASP A 575 -13.20 14.26 10.28
CA ASP A 575 -11.96 14.59 9.59
C ASP A 575 -12.17 14.73 8.05
N VAL A 576 -13.34 14.31 7.53
CA VAL A 576 -13.61 14.07 6.10
C VAL A 576 -14.65 15.03 5.55
N LEU A 577 -14.25 15.88 4.62
CA LEU A 577 -15.08 16.93 4.03
C LEU A 577 -16.35 16.37 3.36
N ASN A 578 -16.24 15.25 2.63
CA ASN A 578 -17.37 14.57 1.98
C ASN A 578 -18.37 13.93 2.96
N ALA A 579 -18.04 13.82 4.23
CA ALA A 579 -18.96 13.33 5.26
C ALA A 579 -19.75 14.48 5.93
N TRP A 580 -19.40 15.74 5.65
CA TRP A 580 -20.04 16.90 6.26
C TRP A 580 -21.35 17.27 5.55
N PRO A 581 -22.31 17.92 6.26
CA PRO A 581 -23.45 18.56 5.62
C PRO A 581 -22.98 19.60 4.60
N LEU A 582 -23.73 19.77 3.51
CA LEU A 582 -23.39 20.72 2.42
C LEU A 582 -23.12 22.13 2.91
N ASP A 583 -23.91 22.63 3.89
CA ASP A 583 -23.71 23.97 4.44
C ASP A 583 -22.35 24.11 5.15
N ASP A 584 -21.87 23.07 5.82
CA ASP A 584 -20.54 23.05 6.44
C ASP A 584 -19.43 22.99 5.38
N VAL A 585 -19.63 22.25 4.27
CA VAL A 585 -18.74 22.27 3.10
C VAL A 585 -18.67 23.68 2.51
N ARG A 586 -19.79 24.31 2.27
CA ARG A 586 -19.87 25.70 1.78
C ARG A 586 -19.18 26.69 2.74
N ALA A 587 -19.37 26.50 4.04
CA ALA A 587 -18.71 27.32 5.06
C ALA A 587 -17.17 27.09 5.07
N PHE A 588 -16.70 25.86 4.84
CA PHE A 588 -15.27 25.56 4.69
C PHE A 588 -14.67 26.32 3.51
N ILE A 589 -15.30 26.25 2.34
CA ILE A 589 -14.88 26.94 1.12
C ILE A 589 -14.89 28.48 1.33
N ALA A 590 -15.96 29.01 1.90
CA ALA A 590 -16.12 30.46 2.12
C ALA A 590 -15.09 31.02 3.12
N ARG A 591 -14.76 30.29 4.18
CA ARG A 591 -13.75 30.72 5.17
C ARG A 591 -12.38 30.94 4.53
N LYS A 592 -11.97 30.06 3.64
CA LYS A 592 -10.68 30.17 2.96
C LYS A 592 -10.65 31.41 2.05
N ARG A 593 -11.71 31.65 1.29
CA ARG A 593 -11.83 32.84 0.41
C ARG A 593 -11.85 34.15 1.18
N ALA A 594 -12.43 34.16 2.38
CA ALA A 594 -12.51 35.34 3.24
C ALA A 594 -11.18 35.66 3.98
N ALA A 595 -10.28 34.70 4.08
CA ALA A 595 -8.98 34.88 4.75
C ALA A 595 -7.90 35.50 3.84
N ALA A 596 -8.21 35.75 2.58
CA ALA A 596 -7.35 36.39 1.56
C ALA A 596 -7.68 37.88 1.40
#